data_05fbc29819a5605feb318d4dab3e7da8
#
_entry.id   05fbc29819a5605feb318d4dab3e7da8
#
_cell.length_a   1.000
_cell.length_b   1.000
_cell.length_c   1.000
_cell.angle_alpha   90.00
_cell.angle_beta   90.00
_cell.angle_gamma   90.00
#
_symmetry.space_group_name_H-M   'P 1'
#
loop_
_entity.id
_entity.type
_entity.pdbx_description
1 polymer ?
#
loop_
_entity_poly.entity_id
_entity_poly.type
_entity_poly.pdbx_seq_one_letter_code
_entity_poly.pdbx_strand_id
1 'polypeptide(L)'
;MKKNLTIIGPTASGKTFLSVVLAKKLVGEIIGLDSRQVYDGISIGTAQPTKEDMDGIPHHLFGFRDPSEPISAGEYAKLVRTKIKDIQANGKTPIICGGAGLYYRALTKGIFEGSVSDLPTRGRLEQAYEDDPAALLERLRSVDPE
;
A
#
# COMPACT_ATOMS: atom_id res chain seq x y z
N MET A 1 4.54 24.77 -3.07
CA MET A 1 4.19 23.34 -3.04
C MET A 1 3.62 23.01 -1.67
N LYS A 2 2.39 22.50 -1.60
CA LYS A 2 1.86 21.99 -0.32
C LYS A 2 2.64 20.71 0.03
N LYS A 3 3.22 20.67 1.23
CA LYS A 3 4.01 19.52 1.70
C LYS A 3 3.06 18.40 2.14
N ASN A 4 3.38 17.15 1.80
CA ASN A 4 2.72 15.96 2.33
C ASN A 4 3.51 15.48 3.55
N LEU A 5 2.83 15.07 4.61
CA LEU A 5 3.46 14.43 5.75
C LEU A 5 3.37 12.92 5.60
N THR A 6 4.46 12.22 5.87
CA THR A 6 4.47 10.75 5.84
C THR A 6 5.03 10.20 7.14
N ILE A 7 4.31 9.27 7.76
CA ILE A 7 4.68 8.57 8.99
C ILE A 7 4.86 7.10 8.66
N ILE A 8 6.10 6.64 8.73
CA ILE A 8 6.47 5.26 8.40
C ILE A 8 7.14 4.61 9.61
N GLY A 9 6.85 3.35 9.83
CA GLY A 9 7.49 2.55 10.89
C GLY A 9 6.85 1.16 11.03
N PRO A 10 7.42 0.31 11.89
CA PRO A 10 6.91 -1.05 12.10
C PRO A 10 5.53 -1.05 12.76
N THR A 11 4.86 -2.20 12.72
CA THR A 11 3.59 -2.40 13.45
C THR A 11 3.80 -2.15 14.94
N ALA A 12 2.76 -1.68 15.62
CA ALA A 12 2.76 -1.37 17.06
C ALA A 12 3.72 -0.25 17.51
N SER A 13 4.24 0.58 16.60
CA SER A 13 5.12 1.72 16.93
C SER A 13 4.39 3.04 17.27
N GLY A 14 3.06 3.02 17.43
CA GLY A 14 2.28 4.22 17.77
C GLY A 14 1.96 5.15 16.60
N LYS A 15 2.19 4.73 15.35
CA LYS A 15 1.94 5.57 14.16
C LYS A 15 0.51 6.08 14.07
N THR A 16 -0.48 5.22 14.32
CA THR A 16 -1.91 5.59 14.24
C THR A 16 -2.22 6.72 15.21
N PHE A 17 -1.83 6.57 16.47
CA PHE A 17 -2.01 7.62 17.47
C PHE A 17 -1.33 8.93 17.05
N LEU A 18 -0.07 8.87 16.65
CA LEU A 18 0.68 10.05 16.20
C LEU A 18 0.03 10.72 15.00
N SER A 19 -0.47 9.93 14.03
CA SER A 19 -1.12 10.47 12.82
C SER A 19 -2.39 11.24 13.15
N VAL A 20 -3.20 10.75 14.11
CA VAL A 20 -4.42 11.43 14.58
C VAL A 20 -4.08 12.73 15.31
N VAL A 21 -3.09 12.71 16.21
CA VAL A 21 -2.63 13.92 16.89
C VAL A 21 -2.17 15.01 15.91
N LEU A 22 -1.41 14.61 14.89
CA LEU A 22 -0.94 15.53 13.86
C LEU A 22 -2.06 16.00 12.95
N ALA A 23 -3.01 15.12 12.59
CA ALA A 23 -4.17 15.49 11.78
C ALA A 23 -5.02 16.56 12.47
N LYS A 24 -5.24 16.45 13.77
CA LYS A 24 -5.95 17.49 14.55
C LYS A 24 -5.20 18.83 14.53
N LYS A 25 -3.88 18.81 14.70
CA LYS A 25 -3.06 20.04 14.72
C LYS A 25 -2.93 20.70 13.35
N LEU A 26 -2.91 19.92 12.27
CA LEU A 26 -2.62 20.39 10.90
C LEU A 26 -3.89 20.52 10.04
N VAL A 27 -5.07 20.36 10.62
CA VAL A 27 -6.34 20.27 9.87
C VAL A 27 -6.19 19.25 8.74
N GLY A 28 -5.74 18.05 9.09
CA GLY A 28 -5.35 17.01 8.14
C GLY A 28 -6.36 15.87 8.04
N GLU A 29 -6.15 15.02 7.03
CA GLU A 29 -6.82 13.75 6.84
C GLU A 29 -5.77 12.66 6.60
N ILE A 30 -6.06 11.43 7.05
CA ILE A 30 -5.12 10.33 7.04
C ILE A 30 -5.36 9.43 5.82
N ILE A 31 -4.28 9.04 5.15
CA ILE A 31 -4.29 8.06 4.06
C ILE A 31 -3.49 6.84 4.53
N GLY A 32 -4.11 5.67 4.55
CA GLY A 32 -3.43 4.41 4.86
C GLY A 32 -2.29 4.11 3.90
N LEU A 33 -1.22 3.47 4.37
CA LEU A 33 -0.13 2.96 3.55
C LEU A 33 0.22 1.54 4.02
N ASP A 34 -0.75 0.63 3.88
CA ASP A 34 -0.62 -0.76 4.30
C ASP A 34 -1.21 -1.71 3.26
N SER A 35 -0.52 -2.81 2.99
CA SER A 35 -0.92 -3.78 1.96
C SER A 35 -2.04 -4.73 2.40
N ARG A 36 -2.39 -4.74 3.67
CA ARG A 36 -3.42 -5.62 4.24
C ARG A 36 -4.63 -4.84 4.73
N GLN A 37 -4.42 -3.66 5.27
CA GLN A 37 -5.50 -2.79 5.77
C GLN A 37 -6.40 -2.23 4.67
N VAL A 38 -6.07 -2.45 3.42
CA VAL A 38 -6.89 -2.07 2.25
C VAL A 38 -8.14 -2.94 2.09
N TYR A 39 -8.09 -4.17 2.61
CA TYR A 39 -9.16 -5.15 2.40
C TYR A 39 -10.27 -5.02 3.43
N ASP A 40 -11.51 -5.12 2.95
CA ASP A 40 -12.70 -5.15 3.79
C ASP A 40 -12.89 -6.52 4.46
N GLY A 41 -13.67 -6.55 5.53
CA GLY A 41 -14.03 -7.79 6.23
C GLY A 41 -12.93 -8.42 7.10
N ILE A 42 -11.69 -7.92 7.07
CA ILE A 42 -10.56 -8.47 7.84
C ILE A 42 -9.90 -7.44 8.79
N SER A 43 -10.68 -6.49 9.26
CA SER A 43 -10.20 -5.35 10.05
C SER A 43 -9.45 -5.74 11.32
N ILE A 44 -9.93 -6.78 12.04
CA ILE A 44 -9.29 -7.25 13.28
C ILE A 44 -7.91 -7.87 12.98
N GLY A 45 -7.84 -8.78 11.99
CA GLY A 45 -6.61 -9.48 11.63
C GLY A 45 -5.53 -8.58 11.03
N THR A 46 -5.92 -7.44 10.51
CA THR A 46 -5.00 -6.45 9.90
C THR A 46 -4.75 -5.24 10.80
N ALA A 47 -5.37 -5.20 11.98
CA ALA A 47 -5.29 -4.08 12.92
C ALA A 47 -5.65 -2.74 12.24
N GLN A 48 -6.74 -2.70 11.47
CA GLN A 48 -7.29 -1.45 10.97
C GLN A 48 -7.71 -0.57 12.15
N PRO A 49 -7.53 0.76 12.05
CA PRO A 49 -7.97 1.67 13.11
C PRO A 49 -9.48 1.56 13.33
N THR A 50 -9.88 1.49 14.59
CA THR A 50 -11.30 1.53 15.00
C THR A 50 -11.85 2.95 14.87
N LYS A 51 -13.16 3.13 15.01
CA LYS A 51 -13.76 4.47 15.05
C LYS A 51 -13.24 5.30 16.22
N GLU A 52 -12.96 4.64 17.34
CA GLU A 52 -12.36 5.25 18.53
C GLU A 52 -10.92 5.70 18.23
N ASP A 53 -10.12 4.86 17.58
CA ASP A 53 -8.75 5.21 17.18
C ASP A 53 -8.72 6.37 16.18
N MET A 54 -9.68 6.43 15.28
CA MET A 54 -9.81 7.51 14.27
C MET A 54 -10.15 8.86 14.90
N ASP A 55 -10.83 8.88 16.06
CA ASP A 55 -11.14 10.07 16.86
C ASP A 55 -11.72 11.24 16.01
N GLY A 56 -12.66 10.90 15.12
CA GLY A 56 -13.33 11.83 14.22
C GLY A 56 -12.51 12.34 13.03
N ILE A 57 -11.25 11.91 12.89
CA ILE A 57 -10.41 12.26 11.73
C ILE A 57 -10.76 11.36 10.54
N PRO A 58 -10.98 11.92 9.34
CA PRO A 58 -11.18 11.12 8.14
C PRO A 58 -9.95 10.26 7.82
N HIS A 59 -10.21 8.96 7.63
CA HIS A 59 -9.22 7.97 7.22
C HIS A 59 -9.60 7.41 5.85
N HIS A 60 -8.65 7.38 4.95
CA HIS A 60 -8.84 6.96 3.57
C HIS A 60 -8.00 5.75 3.23
N LEU A 61 -8.49 4.93 2.32
CA LEU A 61 -7.85 3.73 1.79
C LEU A 61 -7.69 2.61 2.85
N PHE A 62 -8.66 2.51 3.76
CA PHE A 62 -8.82 1.41 4.67
C PHE A 62 -10.10 0.64 4.33
N GLY A 63 -10.07 -0.71 4.31
CA GLY A 63 -11.23 -1.55 4.14
C GLY A 63 -12.10 -1.23 2.91
N PHE A 64 -11.50 -0.91 1.77
CA PHE A 64 -12.23 -0.49 0.57
C PHE A 64 -12.22 -1.50 -0.57
N ARG A 65 -11.44 -2.57 -0.43
CA ARG A 65 -11.20 -3.57 -1.47
C ARG A 65 -11.66 -4.95 -1.02
N ASP A 66 -12.29 -5.71 -1.90
CA ASP A 66 -12.62 -7.11 -1.64
C ASP A 66 -11.33 -7.95 -1.56
N PRO A 67 -11.17 -8.85 -0.56
CA PRO A 67 -9.98 -9.70 -0.43
C PRO A 67 -9.69 -10.60 -1.65
N SER A 68 -10.72 -10.93 -2.44
CA SER A 68 -10.55 -11.69 -3.69
C SER A 68 -9.96 -10.87 -4.84
N GLU A 69 -9.91 -9.55 -4.69
CA GLU A 69 -9.39 -8.63 -5.70
C GLU A 69 -8.04 -8.03 -5.26
N PRO A 70 -6.90 -8.67 -5.57
CA PRO A 70 -5.59 -8.17 -5.19
C PRO A 70 -5.31 -6.81 -5.83
N ILE A 71 -4.61 -5.94 -5.10
CA ILE A 71 -4.20 -4.62 -5.58
C ILE A 71 -2.67 -4.56 -5.71
N SER A 72 -2.19 -4.10 -6.85
CA SER A 72 -0.76 -3.89 -7.05
C SER A 72 -0.26 -2.62 -6.37
N ALA A 73 1.04 -2.58 -6.04
CA ALA A 73 1.65 -1.38 -5.45
C ALA A 73 1.57 -0.15 -6.37
N GLY A 74 1.60 -0.36 -7.69
CA GLY A 74 1.44 0.70 -8.69
C GLY A 74 0.02 1.27 -8.71
N GLU A 75 -1.01 0.40 -8.71
CA GLU A 75 -2.41 0.81 -8.61
C GLU A 75 -2.67 1.55 -7.30
N TYR A 76 -2.19 1.01 -6.19
CA TYR A 76 -2.33 1.65 -4.89
C TYR A 76 -1.68 3.04 -4.84
N ALA A 77 -0.49 3.19 -5.40
CA ALA A 77 0.19 4.50 -5.48
C ALA A 77 -0.62 5.53 -6.30
N LYS A 78 -1.32 5.11 -7.35
CA LYS A 78 -2.23 5.97 -8.11
C LYS A 78 -3.40 6.45 -7.24
N LEU A 79 -4.02 5.54 -6.46
CA LEU A 79 -5.10 5.89 -5.53
C LEU A 79 -4.64 6.87 -4.46
N VAL A 80 -3.48 6.64 -3.86
CA VAL A 80 -2.89 7.56 -2.86
C VAL A 80 -2.66 8.95 -3.46
N ARG A 81 -2.09 9.04 -4.68
CA ARG A 81 -1.86 10.33 -5.36
C ARG A 81 -3.15 11.08 -5.65
N THR A 82 -4.21 10.37 -6.06
CA THR A 82 -5.54 10.96 -6.25
C THR A 82 -6.07 11.51 -4.94
N LYS A 83 -6.02 10.71 -3.87
CA LYS A 83 -6.51 11.11 -2.57
C LYS A 83 -5.73 12.29 -1.97
N ILE A 84 -4.43 12.37 -2.19
CA ILE A 84 -3.61 13.53 -1.82
C ILE A 84 -4.15 14.81 -2.49
N LYS A 85 -4.44 14.75 -3.80
CA LYS A 85 -4.97 15.90 -4.55
C LYS A 85 -6.34 16.33 -4.02
N ASP A 86 -7.23 15.38 -3.74
CA ASP A 86 -8.57 15.65 -3.21
C ASP A 86 -8.50 16.38 -1.85
N ILE A 87 -7.68 15.85 -0.93
CA ILE A 87 -7.50 16.45 0.41
C ILE A 87 -6.92 17.86 0.30
N GLN A 88 -5.93 18.05 -0.57
CA GLN A 88 -5.31 19.36 -0.79
C GLN A 88 -6.26 20.36 -1.47
N ALA A 89 -7.12 19.90 -2.37
CA ALA A 89 -8.15 20.74 -3.00
C ALA A 89 -9.15 21.27 -1.97
N ASN A 90 -9.45 20.48 -0.94
CA ASN A 90 -10.30 20.87 0.20
C ASN A 90 -9.56 21.73 1.25
N GLY A 91 -8.36 22.19 0.98
CA GLY A 91 -7.57 23.04 1.88
C GLY A 91 -6.96 22.31 3.08
N LYS A 92 -7.03 20.96 3.12
CA LYS A 92 -6.55 20.13 4.21
C LYS A 92 -5.15 19.57 3.94
N THR A 93 -4.52 19.04 4.98
CA THR A 93 -3.17 18.45 4.93
C THR A 93 -3.27 16.92 4.81
N PRO A 94 -2.78 16.30 3.71
CA PRO A 94 -2.72 14.85 3.63
C PRO A 94 -1.59 14.30 4.50
N ILE A 95 -1.94 13.31 5.32
CA ILE A 95 -1.00 12.59 6.21
C ILE A 95 -1.01 11.12 5.81
N ILE A 96 0.08 10.65 5.23
CA ILE A 96 0.24 9.28 4.80
C ILE A 96 0.80 8.47 5.98
N CYS A 97 0.12 7.40 6.40
CA CYS A 97 0.48 6.64 7.58
C CYS A 97 0.50 5.14 7.30
N GLY A 98 1.62 4.47 7.55
CA GLY A 98 1.69 3.02 7.39
C GLY A 98 3.07 2.40 7.46
N GLY A 99 3.18 1.12 7.03
CA GLY A 99 4.40 0.32 7.13
C GLY A 99 4.78 -0.42 5.83
N ALA A 100 3.99 -0.29 4.75
CA ALA A 100 4.24 -1.03 3.50
C ALA A 100 5.36 -0.38 2.68
N GLY A 101 6.59 -0.86 2.85
CA GLY A 101 7.78 -0.31 2.19
C GLY A 101 7.69 -0.31 0.66
N LEU A 102 7.15 -1.38 0.05
CA LEU A 102 6.94 -1.45 -1.39
C LEU A 102 5.95 -0.39 -1.88
N TYR A 103 4.86 -0.16 -1.17
CA TYR A 103 3.87 0.86 -1.50
C TYR A 103 4.45 2.27 -1.36
N TYR A 104 5.26 2.50 -0.32
CA TYR A 104 5.98 3.76 -0.16
C TYR A 104 6.98 4.00 -1.30
N ARG A 105 7.73 2.97 -1.68
CA ARG A 105 8.66 3.05 -2.81
C ARG A 105 7.92 3.35 -4.12
N ALA A 106 6.80 2.67 -4.38
CA ALA A 106 5.95 2.91 -5.54
C ALA A 106 5.40 4.35 -5.57
N LEU A 107 5.04 4.89 -4.41
CA LEU A 107 4.53 6.26 -4.28
C LEU A 107 5.61 7.31 -4.55
N THR A 108 6.81 7.13 -4.02
CA THR A 108 7.89 8.14 -4.02
C THR A 108 8.83 8.05 -5.21
N LYS A 109 9.22 6.85 -5.61
CA LYS A 109 10.19 6.59 -6.69
C LYS A 109 9.52 6.12 -7.98
N GLY A 110 8.24 5.77 -7.89
CA GLY A 110 7.56 5.03 -8.94
C GLY A 110 7.86 3.52 -8.85
N ILE A 111 7.10 2.76 -9.59
CA ILE A 111 7.31 1.32 -9.78
C ILE A 111 7.17 1.06 -11.28
N PHE A 112 7.87 0.06 -11.76
CA PHE A 112 7.81 -0.34 -13.14
C PHE A 112 6.35 -0.57 -13.57
N GLU A 113 5.88 0.14 -14.59
CA GLU A 113 4.57 -0.10 -15.19
C GLU A 113 4.68 -1.32 -16.11
N GLY A 114 4.75 -2.48 -15.57
CA GLY A 114 5.06 -3.59 -16.44
C GLY A 114 4.88 -4.95 -15.87
N SER A 115 4.01 -5.26 -15.05
CA SER A 115 3.47 -6.63 -15.04
C SER A 115 2.15 -6.68 -14.28
N VAL A 116 1.11 -6.54 -15.02
CA VAL A 116 -0.04 -7.38 -14.71
C VAL A 116 0.51 -8.80 -14.75
N SER A 117 0.36 -9.54 -13.64
CA SER A 117 0.75 -10.95 -13.59
C SER A 117 0.05 -11.67 -14.74
N ASP A 118 0.80 -12.06 -15.75
CA ASP A 118 0.26 -12.91 -16.83
C ASP A 118 0.01 -14.31 -16.26
N LEU A 119 -1.23 -14.57 -15.88
CA LEU A 119 -1.64 -15.83 -15.26
C LEU A 119 -1.26 -17.07 -16.10
N PRO A 120 -1.44 -17.07 -17.45
CA PRO A 120 -0.96 -18.17 -18.29
C PRO A 120 0.55 -18.40 -18.18
N THR A 121 1.34 -17.35 -18.24
CA THR A 121 2.82 -17.46 -18.09
C THR A 121 3.20 -17.91 -16.69
N ARG A 122 2.53 -17.40 -15.65
CA ARG A 122 2.76 -17.83 -14.28
C ARG A 122 2.47 -19.32 -14.09
N GLY A 123 1.30 -19.81 -14.53
CA GLY A 123 0.95 -21.23 -14.43
C GLY A 123 1.93 -22.13 -15.18
N ARG A 124 2.40 -21.70 -16.37
CA ARG A 124 3.44 -22.44 -17.11
C ARG A 124 4.78 -22.48 -16.39
N LEU A 125 5.18 -21.41 -15.70
CA LEU A 125 6.41 -21.37 -14.93
C LEU A 125 6.29 -22.17 -13.63
N GLU A 126 5.13 -22.17 -12.99
CA GLU A 126 4.84 -23.00 -11.82
C GLU A 126 4.94 -24.48 -12.18
N GLN A 127 4.35 -24.91 -13.31
CA GLN A 127 4.47 -26.28 -13.79
C GLN A 127 5.93 -26.64 -14.14
N ALA A 128 6.64 -25.76 -14.83
CA ALA A 128 8.06 -25.99 -15.14
C ALA A 128 8.94 -26.10 -13.88
N TYR A 129 8.59 -25.39 -12.81
CA TYR A 129 9.27 -25.52 -11.53
C TYR A 129 8.99 -26.85 -10.84
N GLU A 130 7.76 -27.36 -10.92
CA GLU A 130 7.42 -28.69 -10.39
C GLU A 130 8.12 -29.82 -11.17
N ASP A 131 8.23 -29.66 -12.50
CA ASP A 131 8.84 -30.66 -13.37
C ASP A 131 10.37 -30.71 -13.23
N ASP A 132 11.05 -29.55 -13.29
CA ASP A 132 12.52 -29.43 -13.16
C ASP A 132 12.94 -28.06 -12.60
N PRO A 133 13.02 -27.91 -11.27
CA PRO A 133 13.46 -26.66 -10.64
C PRO A 133 14.86 -26.19 -11.05
N ALA A 134 15.78 -27.16 -11.35
CA ALA A 134 17.14 -26.82 -11.68
C ALA A 134 17.26 -26.20 -13.06
N ALA A 135 16.56 -26.74 -14.04
CA ALA A 135 16.51 -26.18 -15.40
C ALA A 135 15.87 -24.78 -15.40
N LEU A 136 14.81 -24.57 -14.61
CA LEU A 136 14.18 -23.25 -14.49
C LEU A 136 15.11 -22.22 -13.84
N LEU A 137 15.88 -22.63 -12.80
CA LEU A 137 16.86 -21.76 -12.16
C LEU A 137 18.00 -21.38 -13.12
N GLU A 138 18.48 -22.32 -13.94
CA GLU A 138 19.50 -22.06 -14.94
C GLU A 138 19.01 -21.09 -16.03
N ARG A 139 17.77 -21.26 -16.46
CA ARG A 139 17.12 -20.31 -17.35
C ARG A 139 17.00 -18.91 -16.72
N LEU A 140 16.62 -18.80 -15.44
CA LEU A 140 16.58 -17.53 -14.73
C LEU A 140 17.95 -16.85 -14.72
N ARG A 141 19.01 -17.59 -14.38
CA ARG A 141 20.39 -17.06 -14.39
C ARG A 141 20.85 -16.58 -15.76
N SER A 142 20.33 -17.17 -16.84
CA SER A 142 20.68 -16.76 -18.21
C SER A 142 19.98 -15.46 -18.65
N VAL A 143 18.81 -15.13 -18.09
CA VAL A 143 18.03 -13.93 -18.45
C VAL A 143 18.15 -12.81 -17.43
N ASP A 144 18.53 -13.13 -16.21
CA ASP A 144 18.75 -12.19 -15.09
C ASP A 144 19.93 -12.69 -14.25
N PRO A 145 21.16 -12.37 -14.65
CA PRO A 145 22.38 -12.92 -14.07
C PRO A 145 22.83 -12.30 -12.74
N GLU A 146 22.06 -11.34 -12.16
CA GLU A 146 22.34 -10.71 -10.86
C GLU A 146 21.97 -11.56 -9.64
#